data_068a566bac8d51cbac5abef0f9d380af
#
_entry.id   068a566bac8d51cbac5abef0f9d380af
#
_cell.length_a   1.000
_cell.length_b   1.000
_cell.length_c   1.000
_cell.angle_alpha   90.00
_cell.angle_beta   90.00
_cell.angle_gamma   90.00
#
_symmetry.space_group_name_H-M   'P 1'
#
loop_
_entity.id
_entity.type
_entity.pdbx_description
1 polymer ?
#
loop_
_entity_poly.entity_id
_entity_poly.type
_entity_poly.pdbx_seq_one_letter_code
_entity_poly.pdbx_strand_id
1 'polypeptide(L)'
;HIFGGDTSIKDWDSLKNKEKGRVTLQDDLDSVPKALPALMRAAKLQKRAARGGVTVATDPAELETLARRVEAGDNAEAALGELLFKTAALARLAGLDPEQALQKANAAFTAATHQL
;
A
#
# COMPACT_ATOMS: atom_id res chain seq x y z
N HIS A 1 10.09 1.00 18.35
CA HIS A 1 9.51 0.61 18.08
C HIS A 1 8.51 0.47 18.23
N ILE A 2 8.04 0.50 18.09
CA ILE A 2 7.03 0.33 18.09
C ILE A 2 6.40 -0.46 18.19
N PHE A 3 6.61 -1.07 18.44
CA PHE A 3 5.97 -1.89 18.44
C PHE A 3 6.05 -2.56 19.14
N GLY A 4 6.54 -2.71 19.42
CA GLY A 4 6.67 -3.35 19.92
C GLY A 4 6.99 -3.85 20.23
N GLY A 5 7.51 -3.72 20.35
CA GLY A 5 7.80 -4.24 20.50
C GLY A 5 8.18 -4.46 20.62
N ASP A 6 8.75 -4.46 20.84
CA ASP A 6 9.16 -4.88 20.66
C ASP A 6 9.12 -5.43 20.63
N THR A 7 9.09 -5.84 20.58
CA THR A 7 9.27 -6.55 20.23
C THR A 7 8.86 -7.34 19.84
N SER A 8 8.45 -7.81 19.98
CA SER A 8 8.27 -8.40 19.31
C SER A 8 8.31 -8.50 18.22
N ILE A 9 8.26 -7.99 17.76
CA ILE A 9 8.42 -8.05 16.67
C ILE A 9 9.36 -7.81 16.51
N LYS A 10 9.75 -7.66 17.11
CA LYS A 10 10.58 -7.53 16.93
C LYS A 10 11.27 -8.19 17.34
N ASP A 11 11.41 -8.87 17.51
CA ASP A 11 12.18 -9.50 17.72
C ASP A 11 12.43 -10.38 16.99
N TRP A 12 11.91 -10.60 16.48
CA TRP A 12 12.08 -11.41 15.60
C TRP A 12 12.91 -11.07 14.65
N ASP A 13 12.68 -10.69 14.10
CA ASP A 13 13.36 -10.32 13.25
C ASP A 13 14.21 -9.52 13.64
N SER A 14 14.07 -8.95 14.55
CA SER A 14 14.93 -8.14 14.93
C SER A 14 15.88 -8.81 15.53
N LEU A 15 15.93 -9.77 15.97
CA LEU A 15 16.89 -10.26 16.52
C LEU A 15 17.73 -10.74 15.66
N LYS A 16 17.47 -11.16 14.78
CA LYS A 16 18.25 -11.64 13.98
C LYS A 16 19.01 -10.77 13.38
N ASN A 17 18.86 -9.92 13.34
CA ASN A 17 19.65 -9.12 12.71
C ASN A 17 20.15 -8.25 13.52
N LYS A 18 20.23 -8.38 14.64
CA LYS A 18 20.60 -7.59 15.35
C LYS A 18 21.73 -7.26 15.43
N GLU A 19 22.25 -7.56 15.69
CA GLU A 19 23.30 -7.22 15.85
C GLU A 19 23.75 -6.87 14.77
N LYS A 20 23.61 -7.04 14.17
CA LYS A 20 24.00 -6.70 13.18
C LYS A 20 23.16 -6.64 12.37
N GLY A 21 22.91 -6.36 12.38
CA GLY A 21 22.24 -6.27 11.32
C GLY A 21 20.86 -6.59 11.36
N ARG A 22 20.25 -6.40 12.39
CA ARG A 22 18.89 -6.62 12.47
C ARG A 22 18.16 -5.55 11.68
N VAL A 23 17.26 -5.94 10.81
CA VAL A 23 16.49 -5.03 9.96
C VAL A 23 15.24 -4.58 10.72
N THR A 24 15.08 -3.27 10.90
CA THR A 24 13.87 -2.74 11.51
C THR A 24 12.77 -2.67 10.48
N LEU A 25 11.53 -2.49 10.94
CA LEU A 25 10.41 -2.29 10.02
C LEU A 25 10.67 -1.07 9.12
N GLN A 26 11.16 0.03 9.70
CA GLN A 26 11.42 1.22 8.91
C GLN A 26 12.47 0.94 7.82
N ASP A 27 13.53 0.21 8.17
CA ASP A 27 14.55 -0.15 7.19
C ASP A 27 13.95 -1.00 6.07
N ASP A 28 13.07 -1.94 6.43
CA ASP A 28 12.43 -2.80 5.44
C ASP A 28 11.55 -1.98 4.51
N LEU A 29 10.78 -1.03 5.04
CA LEU A 29 9.96 -0.17 4.20
C LEU A 29 10.82 0.72 3.32
N ASP A 30 11.90 1.29 3.88
CA ASP A 30 12.77 2.17 3.12
C ASP A 30 13.49 1.44 1.99
N SER A 31 13.60 0.11 2.08
CA SER A 31 14.28 -0.66 1.05
C SER A 31 13.40 -0.93 -0.17
N VAL A 32 12.12 -0.59 -0.12
CA VAL A 32 11.26 -0.72 -1.30
C VAL A 32 11.66 0.36 -2.30
N PRO A 33 12.06 0.00 -3.53
CA PRO A 33 12.57 1.00 -4.48
C PRO A 33 11.54 2.09 -4.77
N LYS A 34 12.01 3.34 -4.77
CA LYS A 34 11.13 4.46 -5.06
C LYS A 34 10.80 4.57 -6.54
N ALA A 35 11.56 3.89 -7.38
CA ALA A 35 11.32 3.94 -8.83
C ALA A 35 10.22 2.98 -9.29
N LEU A 36 9.69 2.15 -8.42
CA LEU A 36 8.60 1.25 -8.80
C LEU A 36 7.36 2.04 -9.19
N PRO A 37 6.52 1.50 -10.08
CA PRO A 37 5.21 2.10 -10.32
C PRO A 37 4.46 2.26 -9.01
N ALA A 38 3.72 3.35 -8.88
CA ALA A 38 3.19 3.77 -7.58
C ALA A 38 2.28 2.74 -6.92
N LEU A 39 1.39 2.11 -7.69
CA LEU A 39 0.50 1.10 -7.09
C LEU A 39 1.26 -0.15 -6.70
N MET A 40 2.26 -0.53 -7.49
CA MET A 40 3.11 -1.65 -7.13
C MET A 40 3.87 -1.35 -5.85
N ARG A 41 4.40 -0.12 -5.74
CA ARG A 41 5.14 0.28 -4.55
C ARG A 41 4.24 0.28 -3.33
N ALA A 42 3.01 0.79 -3.46
CA ALA A 42 2.06 0.78 -2.35
C ALA A 42 1.78 -0.65 -1.88
N ALA A 43 1.57 -1.57 -2.80
CA ALA A 43 1.30 -2.97 -2.45
C ALA A 43 2.49 -3.59 -1.73
N LYS A 44 3.72 -3.30 -2.19
CA LYS A 44 4.91 -3.87 -1.53
C LYS A 44 5.12 -3.28 -0.14
N LEU A 45 4.89 -1.97 0.01
CA LEU A 45 5.00 -1.34 1.32
C LEU A 45 4.03 -1.97 2.30
N GLN A 46 2.79 -2.17 1.87
CA GLN A 46 1.76 -2.74 2.74
C GLN A 46 2.07 -4.18 3.10
N LYS A 47 2.59 -4.95 2.15
CA LYS A 47 2.94 -6.33 2.39
C LYS A 47 4.06 -6.43 3.43
N ARG A 48 5.09 -5.60 3.31
CA ARG A 48 6.19 -5.60 4.27
C ARG A 48 5.74 -5.10 5.63
N ALA A 49 4.88 -4.06 5.65
CA ALA A 49 4.33 -3.56 6.89
C ALA A 49 3.55 -4.66 7.61
N ALA A 50 2.74 -5.43 6.88
CA ALA A 50 1.96 -6.51 7.47
C ALA A 50 2.86 -7.57 8.09
N ARG A 51 3.98 -7.88 7.44
CA ARG A 51 4.93 -8.84 8.01
C ARG A 51 5.57 -8.32 9.29
N GLY A 52 5.65 -7.00 9.42
CA GLY A 52 6.17 -6.35 10.62
C GLY A 52 5.10 -6.04 11.66
N GLY A 53 3.88 -6.53 11.46
CA GLY A 53 2.80 -6.35 12.42
C GLY A 53 1.92 -5.13 12.19
N VAL A 54 2.15 -4.39 11.11
CA VAL A 54 1.35 -3.19 10.81
C VAL A 54 0.47 -3.48 9.60
N THR A 55 -0.84 -3.57 9.82
CA THR A 55 -1.78 -3.87 8.75
C THR A 55 -2.54 -2.61 8.37
N VAL A 56 -2.59 -2.34 7.07
CA VAL A 56 -3.37 -1.22 6.56
C VAL A 56 -4.82 -1.70 6.44
N ALA A 57 -5.69 -1.14 7.28
CA ALA A 57 -7.10 -1.48 7.24
C ALA A 57 -7.79 -0.69 6.14
N THR A 58 -8.81 -1.30 5.56
CA THR A 58 -9.60 -0.63 4.55
C THR A 58 -11.04 -1.14 4.63
N ASP A 59 -11.97 -0.28 4.23
CA ASP A 59 -13.40 -0.54 4.32
C ASP A 59 -14.02 0.19 3.13
N PRO A 60 -14.89 -0.44 2.36
CA PRO A 60 -15.52 0.22 1.23
C PRO A 60 -16.20 1.55 1.58
N ALA A 61 -16.78 1.65 2.77
CA ALA A 61 -17.40 2.91 3.21
C ALA A 61 -16.36 4.02 3.37
N GLU A 62 -15.15 3.67 3.79
CA GLU A 62 -14.06 4.64 3.91
C GLU A 62 -13.63 5.14 2.53
N LEU A 63 -13.59 4.24 1.55
CA LEU A 63 -13.23 4.64 0.19
C LEU A 63 -14.26 5.62 -0.37
N GLU A 64 -15.53 5.39 -0.07
CA GLU A 64 -16.58 6.29 -0.52
C GLU A 64 -16.42 7.66 0.13
N THR A 65 -16.13 7.71 1.42
CA THR A 65 -15.93 8.96 2.12
C THR A 65 -14.76 9.75 1.53
N LEU A 66 -13.67 9.06 1.22
CA LEU A 66 -12.50 9.71 0.62
C LEU A 66 -12.82 10.23 -0.78
N ALA A 67 -13.58 9.45 -1.57
CA ALA A 67 -13.97 9.89 -2.89
C ALA A 67 -14.83 11.16 -2.82
N ARG A 68 -15.73 11.24 -1.85
CA ARG A 68 -16.57 12.42 -1.69
C ARG A 68 -15.76 13.64 -1.28
N ARG A 69 -14.72 13.45 -0.47
CA ARG A 69 -13.82 14.55 -0.11
C ARG A 69 -13.06 15.07 -1.32
N VAL A 70 -12.63 14.16 -2.21
CA VAL A 70 -11.97 14.57 -3.45
C VAL A 70 -12.92 15.43 -4.28
N GLU A 71 -14.14 14.98 -4.44
CA GLU A 71 -15.13 15.68 -5.23
C GLU A 71 -15.44 17.06 -4.66
N ALA A 72 -15.49 17.16 -3.32
CA ALA A 72 -15.81 18.41 -2.64
C ALA A 72 -14.63 19.38 -2.56
N GLY A 73 -13.44 18.97 -2.97
CA GLY A 73 -12.26 19.82 -2.83
C GLY A 73 -11.74 19.92 -1.42
N ASP A 74 -12.15 19.00 -0.53
CA ASP A 74 -11.78 19.03 0.86
C ASP A 74 -10.46 18.30 1.02
N ASN A 75 -9.36 19.05 1.09
CA ASN A 75 -8.00 18.50 1.15
C ASN A 75 -7.84 17.40 0.08
N ALA A 76 -8.23 17.76 -1.13
CA ALA A 76 -8.52 16.78 -2.17
C ALA A 76 -7.33 15.95 -2.58
N GLU A 77 -6.14 16.55 -2.68
CA GLU A 77 -4.96 15.78 -3.10
C GLU A 77 -4.60 14.74 -2.07
N ALA A 78 -4.61 15.09 -0.79
CA ALA A 78 -4.33 14.14 0.28
C ALA A 78 -5.39 13.05 0.32
N ALA A 79 -6.66 13.43 0.16
CA ALA A 79 -7.75 12.45 0.14
C ALA A 79 -7.62 11.49 -1.04
N LEU A 80 -7.23 12.00 -2.21
CA LEU A 80 -7.02 11.15 -3.39
C LEU A 80 -5.87 10.18 -3.16
N GLY A 81 -4.76 10.67 -2.60
CA GLY A 81 -3.63 9.79 -2.30
C GLY A 81 -4.02 8.68 -1.35
N GLU A 82 -4.77 9.02 -0.30
CA GLU A 82 -5.22 8.01 0.65
C GLU A 82 -6.21 7.04 0.01
N LEU A 83 -7.09 7.54 -0.85
CA LEU A 83 -8.05 6.70 -1.57
C LEU A 83 -7.32 5.66 -2.42
N LEU A 84 -6.30 6.11 -3.16
CA LEU A 84 -5.53 5.21 -4.01
C LEU A 84 -4.76 4.20 -3.17
N PHE A 85 -4.15 4.67 -2.08
CA PHE A 85 -3.39 3.79 -1.20
C PHE A 85 -4.29 2.72 -0.57
N LYS A 86 -5.47 3.10 -0.11
CA LYS A 86 -6.39 2.15 0.49
C LYS A 86 -7.07 1.27 -0.55
N THR A 87 -7.17 1.73 -1.79
CA THR A 87 -7.63 0.87 -2.87
C THR A 87 -6.62 -0.25 -3.11
N ALA A 88 -5.32 0.06 -3.04
CA ALA A 88 -4.30 -0.98 -3.13
C ALA A 88 -4.41 -1.97 -1.97
N ALA A 89 -4.75 -1.49 -0.78
CA ALA A 89 -4.95 -2.38 0.36
C ALA A 89 -6.16 -3.29 0.16
N LEU A 90 -7.25 -2.76 -0.40
CA LEU A 90 -8.43 -3.56 -0.70
C LEU A 90 -8.07 -4.66 -1.70
N ALA A 91 -7.29 -4.31 -2.72
CA ALA A 91 -6.85 -5.29 -3.72
C ALA A 91 -6.05 -6.40 -3.05
N ARG A 92 -5.11 -6.03 -2.20
CA ARG A 92 -4.25 -7.01 -1.52
C ARG A 92 -5.09 -7.96 -0.66
N LEU A 93 -6.04 -7.42 0.08
CA LEU A 93 -6.90 -8.25 0.93
C LEU A 93 -7.77 -9.18 0.12
N ALA A 94 -8.09 -8.80 -1.11
CA ALA A 94 -8.86 -9.65 -2.03
C ALA A 94 -7.98 -10.60 -2.84
N GLY A 95 -6.67 -10.58 -2.61
CA GLY A 95 -5.75 -11.45 -3.36
C GLY A 95 -5.46 -10.98 -4.77
N LEU A 96 -5.62 -9.68 -5.04
CA LEU A 96 -5.43 -9.12 -6.36
C LEU A 96 -4.21 -8.21 -6.39
N ASP A 97 -3.61 -8.08 -7.57
CA ASP A 97 -2.48 -7.18 -7.81
C ASP A 97 -3.02 -5.88 -8.38
N PRO A 98 -2.97 -4.76 -7.63
CA PRO A 98 -3.58 -3.52 -8.10
C PRO A 98 -2.89 -2.93 -9.32
N GLU A 99 -1.57 -3.08 -9.43
CA GLU A 99 -0.85 -2.56 -10.61
C GLU A 99 -1.29 -3.30 -11.87
N GLN A 100 -1.36 -4.63 -11.79
CA GLN A 100 -1.76 -5.43 -12.94
C GLN A 100 -3.23 -5.16 -13.29
N ALA A 101 -4.08 -5.00 -12.29
CA ALA A 101 -5.49 -4.72 -12.53
C ALA A 101 -5.66 -3.40 -13.28
N LEU A 102 -4.88 -2.37 -12.87
CA LEU A 102 -4.98 -1.09 -13.56
C LEU A 102 -4.41 -1.16 -14.97
N GLN A 103 -3.32 -1.91 -15.16
CA GLN A 103 -2.77 -2.10 -16.50
C GLN A 103 -3.79 -2.74 -17.43
N LYS A 104 -4.55 -3.71 -16.94
CA LYS A 104 -5.58 -4.35 -17.74
C LYS A 104 -6.73 -3.38 -18.04
N ALA A 105 -7.10 -2.56 -17.08
CA ALA A 105 -8.13 -1.55 -17.30
C ALA A 105 -7.69 -0.54 -18.35
N ASN A 106 -6.41 -0.14 -18.29
CA ASN A 106 -5.85 0.79 -19.28
C ASN A 106 -5.90 0.16 -20.67
N ALA A 107 -5.53 -1.11 -20.78
CA ALA A 107 -5.55 -1.80 -22.08
C ALA A 107 -6.97 -1.93 -22.61
N ALA A 108 -7.92 -2.22 -21.73
CA ALA A 108 -9.31 -2.35 -22.14
C ALA A 108 -9.86 -1.00 -22.63
N PHE A 109 -9.49 0.09 -21.95
CA PHE A 109 -9.91 1.42 -22.36
C PHE A 109 -9.34 1.76 -23.73
N THR A 110 -8.05 1.49 -23.93
CA THR A 110 -7.40 1.76 -25.21
C THR A 110 -8.06 0.97 -26.34
N ALA A 111 -8.34 -0.32 -26.08
CA ALA A 111 -8.98 -1.15 -27.09
C ALA A 111 -10.38 -0.64 -27.44
N ALA A 112 -11.14 -0.18 -26.43
CA ALA A 112 -12.49 0.33 -26.66
C ALA A 112 -12.47 1.60 -27.51
N THR A 113 -11.45 2.47 -27.31
CA THR A 113 -11.38 3.71 -28.07
C THR A 113 -10.98 3.49 -29.53
N HIS A 114 -10.39 2.36 -29.88
CA HIS A 114 -10.12 2.02 -31.27
C HIS A 114 -11.41 1.87 -32.07
N GLN A 115 -12.54 1.66 -31.39
CA GLN A 115 -13.81 1.47 -32.07
C GLN A 115 -14.54 2.78 -32.32
N LEU A 116 -13.99 3.86 -31.82
CA LEU A 116 -14.60 5.17 -32.03
C LEU A 116 -14.09 5.78 -33.31
#